data_cede0cc7fa8fa2b6ca71a8240dcd819f
#
_entry.id   cede0cc7fa8fa2b6ca71a8240dcd819f
#
_cell.length_a   1.000
_cell.length_b   1.000
_cell.length_c   1.000
_cell.angle_alpha   90.00
_cell.angle_beta   90.00
_cell.angle_gamma   90.00
#
_symmetry.space_group_name_H-M   'P 1'
#
loop_
_entity.id
_entity.type
_entity.pdbx_description
1 polymer ?
#
loop_
_entity_poly.entity_id
_entity_poly.type
_entity_poly.pdbx_seq_one_letter_code
_entity_poly.pdbx_strand_id
1 'polypeptide(L)'
;MSELQINTTITFQNAWDSKTKIQLHQGSARSGKSFALLQFLIVKALQNDGLLISVVRKTFPALRTSAIRDFKEILRGLDLWDEEKWMATEHTYTFDNGSVIEFFSTDSAEKLKGLRRDILWIDEANELTYEQYFQLAIRTTGKIILSFNPSFSVKHWILKEVQPGDDCETFITTYKNNPYLPLEQVRFIEKYKDTNPRYWQTYGLGQFAVNEKQIYNFEVVDDWDWDRSDFVGFGLDLGYVQDPTALVGVWRTGETLILREHIYKRGLLTNEILEMIRGNVQPNDPIIIDSSEPRMIDEFKRGGFPLAKPVKKGKDSIQYGIDLVKGYNLIVPKSCSNLIEELYSYEWMDDGNGNVTNRPIDAYNHALDAVRYVVMELLNKKKIVAGNYAISIR
;
A
#
# COMPACT_ATOMS: atom_id res chain seq x y z
N MET A 1 6.12 41.88 26.63
CA MET A 1 5.64 40.83 25.70
C MET A 1 4.58 40.06 26.45
N SER A 2 3.33 40.10 26.00
CA SER A 2 2.25 39.27 26.57
C SER A 2 2.56 37.80 26.27
N GLU A 3 2.55 36.94 27.29
CA GLU A 3 2.69 35.49 27.08
C GLU A 3 1.49 34.96 26.27
N LEU A 4 1.81 34.30 25.17
CA LEU A 4 0.80 33.67 24.34
C LEU A 4 0.58 32.24 24.90
N GLN A 5 -0.61 31.95 25.41
CA GLN A 5 -0.98 30.61 25.87
C GLN A 5 -1.71 29.83 24.77
N ILE A 6 -1.18 28.68 24.38
CA ILE A 6 -1.79 27.77 23.40
C ILE A 6 -2.05 26.43 24.06
N ASN A 7 -3.31 26.00 24.03
CA ASN A 7 -3.67 24.65 24.45
C ASN A 7 -3.31 23.65 23.34
N THR A 8 -2.38 22.77 23.61
CA THR A 8 -1.84 21.82 22.63
C THR A 8 -2.20 20.38 22.96
N THR A 9 -2.03 19.49 21.98
CA THR A 9 -2.23 18.05 22.16
C THR A 9 -0.90 17.30 22.01
N ILE A 10 -0.91 15.99 22.25
CA ILE A 10 0.27 15.13 22.08
C ILE A 10 0.85 15.21 20.66
N THR A 11 0.04 15.47 19.63
CA THR A 11 0.51 15.64 18.25
C THR A 11 1.43 16.85 18.12
N PHE A 12 1.08 17.96 18.75
CA PHE A 12 1.94 19.14 18.81
C PHE A 12 3.27 18.80 19.52
N GLN A 13 3.18 18.14 20.69
CA GLN A 13 4.36 17.76 21.48
C GLN A 13 5.30 16.86 20.67
N ASN A 14 4.77 15.86 19.99
CA ASN A 14 5.55 14.97 19.12
C ASN A 14 6.25 15.76 18.00
N ALA A 15 5.54 16.69 17.33
CA ALA A 15 6.13 17.52 16.29
C ALA A 15 7.23 18.46 16.82
N TRP A 16 7.06 18.93 18.06
CA TRP A 16 7.99 19.83 18.73
C TRP A 16 9.28 19.12 19.17
N ASP A 17 9.17 17.96 19.83
CA ASP A 17 10.27 17.26 20.47
C ASP A 17 11.13 16.46 19.47
N SER A 18 10.54 16.01 18.40
CA SER A 18 11.24 15.24 17.37
C SER A 18 12.41 16.02 16.75
N LYS A 19 13.55 15.36 16.62
CA LYS A 19 14.77 15.91 16.01
C LYS A 19 14.97 15.46 14.57
N THR A 20 14.21 14.47 14.09
CA THR A 20 14.31 13.94 12.74
C THR A 20 13.87 14.97 11.69
N LYS A 21 14.39 14.83 10.49
CA LYS A 21 14.01 15.67 9.35
C LYS A 21 12.59 15.36 8.88
N ILE A 22 12.23 14.09 8.87
CA ILE A 22 10.92 13.61 8.39
C ILE A 22 10.10 13.11 9.57
N GLN A 23 8.86 13.56 9.64
CA GLN A 23 7.90 13.15 10.66
C GLN A 23 6.64 12.60 10.00
N LEU A 24 6.27 11.37 10.32
CA LEU A 24 5.03 10.73 9.89
C LEU A 24 4.00 10.78 11.02
N HIS A 25 2.96 11.58 10.86
CA HIS A 25 1.85 11.67 11.78
C HIS A 25 0.68 10.81 11.28
N GLN A 26 0.80 9.51 11.53
CA GLN A 26 -0.26 8.55 11.28
C GLN A 26 -1.34 8.66 12.35
N GLY A 27 -2.62 8.55 11.97
CA GLY A 27 -3.61 8.53 13.02
C GLY A 27 -5.04 8.28 12.57
N SER A 28 -5.89 8.08 13.56
CA SER A 28 -7.33 7.91 13.33
C SER A 28 -8.00 9.19 12.84
N ALA A 29 -9.21 9.06 12.32
CA ALA A 29 -10.08 10.21 12.11
C ALA A 29 -10.33 10.94 13.44
N ARG A 30 -10.46 12.27 13.39
CA ARG A 30 -10.75 13.12 14.55
C ARG A 30 -9.69 13.09 15.69
N SER A 31 -8.49 12.60 15.43
CA SER A 31 -7.38 12.66 16.41
C SER A 31 -6.80 14.07 16.67
N GLY A 32 -7.26 15.08 15.90
CA GLY A 32 -6.79 16.47 16.04
C GLY A 32 -5.44 16.77 15.37
N LYS A 33 -4.91 15.87 14.53
CA LYS A 33 -3.59 16.01 13.87
C LYS A 33 -3.42 17.34 13.15
N SER A 34 -4.31 17.64 12.19
CA SER A 34 -4.16 18.82 11.32
C SER A 34 -4.20 20.12 12.12
N PHE A 35 -5.08 20.23 13.11
CA PHE A 35 -5.17 21.40 13.96
C PHE A 35 -3.90 21.59 14.81
N ALA A 36 -3.40 20.53 15.45
CA ALA A 36 -2.20 20.57 16.26
C ALA A 36 -0.92 20.87 15.44
N LEU A 37 -0.84 20.33 14.22
CA LEU A 37 0.27 20.63 13.30
C LEU A 37 0.24 22.07 12.83
N LEU A 38 -0.95 22.65 12.56
CA LEU A 38 -1.07 24.10 12.28
C LEU A 38 -0.61 24.95 13.46
N GLN A 39 -1.01 24.59 14.69
CA GLN A 39 -0.51 25.27 15.90
C GLN A 39 1.03 25.21 15.96
N PHE A 40 1.62 24.05 15.69
CA PHE A 40 3.07 23.89 15.64
C PHE A 40 3.72 24.81 14.60
N LEU A 41 3.18 24.86 13.38
CA LEU A 41 3.72 25.70 12.30
C LEU A 41 3.59 27.19 12.62
N ILE A 42 2.47 27.63 13.20
CA ILE A 42 2.25 29.01 13.64
C ILE A 42 3.29 29.40 14.71
N VAL A 43 3.50 28.54 15.72
CA VAL A 43 4.52 28.80 16.75
C VAL A 43 5.92 28.87 16.16
N LYS A 44 6.25 27.99 15.21
CA LYS A 44 7.53 28.04 14.49
C LYS A 44 7.71 29.35 13.70
N ALA A 45 6.67 29.81 13.01
CA ALA A 45 6.70 31.08 12.29
C ALA A 45 6.87 32.28 13.23
N LEU A 46 6.24 32.25 14.40
CA LEU A 46 6.34 33.35 15.38
C LEU A 46 7.71 33.42 16.10
N GLN A 47 8.38 32.28 16.26
CA GLN A 47 9.64 32.19 17.01
C GLN A 47 10.89 32.35 16.15
N ASN A 48 10.78 32.32 14.83
CA ASN A 48 11.91 32.36 13.92
C ASN A 48 11.64 33.37 12.82
N ASP A 49 12.62 34.20 12.50
CA ASP A 49 12.49 35.25 11.49
C ASP A 49 12.68 34.69 10.08
N GLY A 50 11.83 35.14 9.15
CA GLY A 50 11.99 34.90 7.72
C GLY A 50 11.81 33.46 7.26
N LEU A 51 11.13 32.59 8.02
CA LEU A 51 10.84 31.21 7.61
C LEU A 51 9.80 31.17 6.48
N LEU A 52 10.05 30.33 5.49
CA LEU A 52 9.03 29.95 4.51
C LEU A 52 8.50 28.54 4.85
N ILE A 53 7.23 28.48 5.21
CA ILE A 53 6.51 27.27 5.60
C ILE A 53 5.44 26.97 4.56
N SER A 54 5.48 25.80 3.93
CA SER A 54 4.49 25.38 2.95
C SER A 54 3.55 24.33 3.51
N VAL A 55 2.25 24.58 3.39
CA VAL A 55 1.16 23.65 3.72
C VAL A 55 0.54 23.16 2.42
N VAL A 56 0.60 21.86 2.19
CA VAL A 56 0.26 21.26 0.89
C VAL A 56 -0.82 20.19 1.04
N ARG A 57 -1.73 20.14 0.08
CA ARG A 57 -2.70 19.06 -0.08
C ARG A 57 -2.89 18.73 -1.57
N LYS A 58 -3.48 17.59 -1.90
CA LYS A 58 -3.70 17.18 -3.29
C LYS A 58 -4.51 18.19 -4.08
N THR A 59 -5.63 18.67 -3.52
CA THR A 59 -6.54 19.59 -4.20
C THR A 59 -6.79 20.86 -3.39
N PHE A 60 -6.95 21.98 -4.10
CA PHE A 60 -7.17 23.29 -3.45
C PHE A 60 -8.54 23.37 -2.72
N PRO A 61 -9.67 22.88 -3.25
CA PRO A 61 -10.93 22.88 -2.51
C PRO A 61 -10.84 22.17 -1.16
N ALA A 62 -10.13 21.02 -1.10
CA ALA A 62 -9.90 20.31 0.16
C ALA A 62 -9.04 21.13 1.13
N LEU A 63 -7.95 21.74 0.65
CA LEU A 63 -7.08 22.59 1.45
C LEU A 63 -7.82 23.80 2.05
N ARG A 64 -8.68 24.46 1.24
CA ARG A 64 -9.48 25.62 1.65
C ARG A 64 -10.46 25.29 2.76
N THR A 65 -11.15 24.16 2.66
CA THR A 65 -12.18 23.73 3.62
C THR A 65 -11.63 23.08 4.88
N SER A 66 -10.35 22.76 4.92
CA SER A 66 -9.64 22.20 6.07
C SER A 66 -8.54 23.15 6.59
N ALA A 67 -7.30 22.98 6.15
CA ALA A 67 -6.14 23.65 6.73
C ALA A 67 -6.21 25.18 6.71
N ILE A 68 -6.70 25.82 5.63
CA ILE A 68 -6.83 27.30 5.59
C ILE A 68 -7.89 27.79 6.57
N ARG A 69 -9.03 27.10 6.68
CA ARG A 69 -10.07 27.44 7.64
C ARG A 69 -9.55 27.34 9.06
N ASP A 70 -8.93 26.21 9.40
CA ASP A 70 -8.43 25.94 10.74
C ASP A 70 -7.27 26.89 11.10
N PHE A 71 -6.41 27.23 10.14
CA PHE A 71 -5.36 28.26 10.30
C PHE A 71 -5.94 29.62 10.71
N LYS A 72 -6.96 30.10 9.98
CA LYS A 72 -7.64 31.35 10.30
C LYS A 72 -8.32 31.31 11.66
N GLU A 73 -8.92 30.18 12.01
CA GLU A 73 -9.56 29.95 13.31
C GLU A 73 -8.53 30.03 14.45
N ILE A 74 -7.38 29.37 14.30
CA ILE A 74 -6.29 29.41 15.29
C ILE A 74 -5.78 30.84 15.49
N LEU A 75 -5.47 31.56 14.42
CA LEU A 75 -4.96 32.93 14.52
C LEU A 75 -5.99 33.89 15.13
N ARG A 76 -7.27 33.75 14.81
CA ARG A 76 -8.36 34.54 15.43
C ARG A 76 -8.50 34.23 16.91
N GLY A 77 -8.42 32.94 17.27
CA GLY A 77 -8.47 32.52 18.68
C GLY A 77 -7.28 33.00 19.53
N LEU A 78 -6.18 33.39 18.88
CA LEU A 78 -4.97 33.93 19.50
C LEU A 78 -4.87 35.47 19.40
N ASP A 79 -5.87 36.14 18.84
CA ASP A 79 -5.84 37.56 18.51
C ASP A 79 -4.66 37.99 17.60
N LEU A 80 -4.21 37.05 16.74
CA LEU A 80 -3.11 37.28 15.79
C LEU A 80 -3.58 37.43 14.33
N TRP A 81 -4.88 37.24 14.05
CA TRP A 81 -5.38 37.37 12.70
C TRP A 81 -5.45 38.83 12.26
N ASP A 82 -4.80 39.12 11.12
CA ASP A 82 -4.80 40.41 10.46
C ASP A 82 -5.11 40.23 8.97
N GLU A 83 -6.17 40.85 8.48
CA GLU A 83 -6.58 40.74 7.07
C GLU A 83 -5.55 41.37 6.11
N GLU A 84 -4.78 42.38 6.55
CA GLU A 84 -3.74 43.01 5.72
C GLU A 84 -2.54 42.10 5.48
N LYS A 85 -2.30 41.15 6.40
CA LYS A 85 -1.24 40.14 6.31
C LYS A 85 -1.63 38.92 5.47
N TRP A 86 -2.92 38.78 5.11
CA TRP A 86 -3.42 37.68 4.29
C TRP A 86 -3.53 38.08 2.83
N MET A 87 -2.69 37.53 1.97
CA MET A 87 -2.76 37.67 0.52
C MET A 87 -3.68 36.57 -0.07
N ALA A 88 -4.92 36.92 -0.37
CA ALA A 88 -5.95 35.95 -0.80
C ALA A 88 -5.67 35.33 -2.18
N THR A 89 -4.96 36.02 -3.07
CA THR A 89 -4.61 35.53 -4.43
C THR A 89 -3.53 34.46 -4.37
N GLU A 90 -2.55 34.62 -3.49
CA GLU A 90 -1.43 33.69 -3.31
C GLU A 90 -1.66 32.67 -2.19
N HIS A 91 -2.70 32.88 -1.38
CA HIS A 91 -3.01 32.08 -0.19
C HIS A 91 -1.85 32.03 0.80
N THR A 92 -1.27 33.19 1.09
CA THR A 92 -0.13 33.36 2.00
C THR A 92 -0.49 34.26 3.17
N TYR A 93 0.09 33.99 4.32
CA TYR A 93 0.05 34.87 5.50
C TYR A 93 1.46 35.24 5.92
N THR A 94 1.74 36.54 6.01
CA THR A 94 3.06 37.08 6.38
C THR A 94 3.04 37.61 7.81
N PHE A 95 3.89 37.08 8.67
CA PHE A 95 4.05 37.51 10.06
C PHE A 95 4.97 38.77 10.14
N ASP A 96 4.91 39.52 11.25
CA ASP A 96 5.70 40.74 11.45
C ASP A 96 7.22 40.51 11.41
N ASN A 97 7.68 39.31 11.75
CA ASN A 97 9.08 38.91 11.66
C ASN A 97 9.51 38.42 10.28
N GLY A 98 8.69 38.62 9.26
CA GLY A 98 8.96 38.22 7.89
C GLY A 98 8.78 36.73 7.57
N SER A 99 8.35 35.91 8.53
CA SER A 99 8.00 34.53 8.28
C SER A 99 6.69 34.43 7.48
N VAL A 100 6.60 33.45 6.59
CA VAL A 100 5.45 33.25 5.70
C VAL A 100 4.93 31.81 5.82
N ILE A 101 3.61 31.67 5.93
CA ILE A 101 2.92 30.40 5.74
C ILE A 101 2.13 30.50 4.44
N GLU A 102 2.47 29.63 3.48
CA GLU A 102 1.79 29.51 2.19
C GLU A 102 0.97 28.22 2.09
N PHE A 103 -0.13 28.29 1.35
CA PHE A 103 -1.03 27.17 1.13
C PHE A 103 -1.21 26.93 -0.38
N PHE A 104 -0.89 25.72 -0.85
CA PHE A 104 -1.12 25.36 -2.26
C PHE A 104 -1.42 23.87 -2.44
N SER A 105 -1.91 23.51 -3.62
CA SER A 105 -2.24 22.14 -3.99
C SER A 105 -1.31 21.60 -5.08
N THR A 106 -1.24 20.31 -5.19
CA THR A 106 -0.38 19.61 -6.16
C THR A 106 -1.04 19.41 -7.52
N ASP A 107 -2.27 19.88 -7.74
CA ASP A 107 -2.96 19.89 -9.02
C ASP A 107 -2.35 20.90 -10.02
N SER A 108 -1.53 21.83 -9.54
CA SER A 108 -0.76 22.77 -10.36
C SER A 108 0.71 22.36 -10.41
N ALA A 109 1.16 21.83 -11.56
CA ALA A 109 2.54 21.37 -11.75
C ALA A 109 3.60 22.49 -11.59
N GLU A 110 3.22 23.74 -11.82
CA GLU A 110 4.12 24.89 -11.69
C GLU A 110 4.51 25.17 -10.23
N LYS A 111 3.57 25.01 -9.30
CA LYS A 111 3.79 25.22 -7.86
C LYS A 111 4.68 24.15 -7.22
N LEU A 112 4.71 22.93 -7.79
CA LEU A 112 5.62 21.87 -7.35
C LEU A 112 7.10 22.23 -7.57
N LYS A 113 7.41 23.02 -8.60
CA LYS A 113 8.76 23.46 -8.98
C LYS A 113 9.16 24.80 -8.36
N GLY A 114 8.39 25.29 -7.40
CA GLY A 114 8.57 26.59 -6.76
C GLY A 114 9.83 26.73 -5.89
N LEU A 115 9.85 27.78 -5.06
CA LEU A 115 10.97 28.21 -4.23
C LEU A 115 11.39 27.18 -3.18
N ARG A 116 12.63 27.31 -2.67
CA ARG A 116 13.08 26.60 -1.47
C ARG A 116 12.20 27.00 -0.28
N ARG A 117 11.93 26.04 0.57
CA ARG A 117 11.19 26.23 1.83
C ARG A 117 11.95 25.66 3.01
N ASP A 118 11.62 26.17 4.19
CA ASP A 118 12.25 25.70 5.43
C ASP A 118 11.48 24.55 6.06
N ILE A 119 10.15 24.63 6.03
CA ILE A 119 9.29 23.58 6.56
C ILE A 119 8.21 23.23 5.52
N LEU A 120 8.01 21.93 5.31
CA LEU A 120 6.95 21.38 4.50
C LEU A 120 5.99 20.56 5.35
N TRP A 121 4.70 20.84 5.26
CA TRP A 121 3.69 19.94 5.76
C TRP A 121 2.76 19.52 4.63
N ILE A 122 2.62 18.22 4.43
CA ILE A 122 1.67 17.62 3.49
C ILE A 122 0.53 16.99 4.29
N ASP A 123 -0.65 17.58 4.22
CA ASP A 123 -1.87 17.05 4.84
C ASP A 123 -2.53 16.04 3.91
N GLU A 124 -2.97 14.90 4.46
CA GLU A 124 -3.44 13.72 3.74
C GLU A 124 -2.41 13.27 2.67
N ALA A 125 -1.18 13.08 3.12
CA ALA A 125 -0.03 12.78 2.24
C ALA A 125 -0.23 11.51 1.39
N ASN A 126 -1.09 10.58 1.84
CA ASN A 126 -1.48 9.38 1.09
C ASN A 126 -2.22 9.68 -0.23
N GLU A 127 -2.75 10.89 -0.41
CA GLU A 127 -3.38 11.29 -1.67
C GLU A 127 -2.35 11.67 -2.76
N LEU A 128 -1.11 11.99 -2.40
CA LEU A 128 -0.05 12.38 -3.33
C LEU A 128 0.66 11.16 -3.93
N THR A 129 1.23 11.36 -5.13
CA THR A 129 2.18 10.39 -5.70
C THR A 129 3.58 10.59 -5.09
N TYR A 130 4.43 9.55 -5.15
CA TYR A 130 5.82 9.67 -4.73
C TYR A 130 6.58 10.76 -5.49
N GLU A 131 6.34 10.91 -6.78
CA GLU A 131 6.95 11.96 -7.60
C GLU A 131 6.60 13.37 -7.09
N GLN A 132 5.32 13.60 -6.76
CA GLN A 132 4.88 14.89 -6.19
C GLN A 132 5.56 15.16 -4.84
N TYR A 133 5.60 14.17 -3.95
CA TYR A 133 6.33 14.26 -2.69
C TYR A 133 7.80 14.57 -2.92
N PHE A 134 8.47 13.81 -3.79
CA PHE A 134 9.90 13.97 -4.06
C PHE A 134 10.24 15.37 -4.55
N GLN A 135 9.45 15.95 -5.49
CA GLN A 135 9.63 17.31 -5.98
C GLN A 135 9.51 18.38 -4.88
N LEU A 136 8.65 18.15 -3.88
CA LEU A 136 8.51 19.03 -2.73
C LEU A 136 9.65 18.84 -1.72
N ALA A 137 10.00 17.60 -1.42
CA ALA A 137 10.99 17.21 -0.43
C ALA A 137 12.41 17.70 -0.76
N ILE A 138 12.86 17.57 -2.02
CA ILE A 138 14.19 18.04 -2.46
C ILE A 138 14.39 19.55 -2.33
N ARG A 139 13.30 20.32 -2.23
CA ARG A 139 13.31 21.79 -2.08
C ARG A 139 13.06 22.24 -0.65
N THR A 140 12.97 21.27 0.29
CA THR A 140 12.77 21.52 1.72
C THR A 140 14.08 21.38 2.46
N THR A 141 14.53 22.46 3.08
CA THR A 141 15.83 22.51 3.77
C THR A 141 15.78 21.98 5.20
N GLY A 142 14.65 22.22 5.88
CA GLY A 142 14.43 21.81 7.28
C GLY A 142 13.48 20.62 7.38
N LYS A 143 12.40 20.77 8.16
CA LYS A 143 11.48 19.68 8.47
C LYS A 143 10.49 19.37 7.37
N ILE A 144 10.18 18.08 7.24
CA ILE A 144 9.11 17.55 6.39
C ILE A 144 8.13 16.80 7.28
N ILE A 145 6.88 17.19 7.25
CA ILE A 145 5.80 16.60 8.05
C ILE A 145 4.76 15.99 7.11
N LEU A 146 4.45 14.72 7.29
CA LEU A 146 3.41 14.02 6.53
C LEU A 146 2.32 13.57 7.49
N SER A 147 1.10 14.05 7.31
CA SER A 147 -0.06 13.58 8.09
C SER A 147 -0.99 12.76 7.21
N PHE A 148 -1.49 11.64 7.73
CA PHE A 148 -2.38 10.74 7.01
C PHE A 148 -3.20 9.83 7.92
N ASN A 149 -4.28 9.29 7.38
CA ASN A 149 -4.99 8.15 7.94
C ASN A 149 -4.53 6.88 7.22
N PRO A 150 -4.34 5.73 7.92
CA PRO A 150 -3.84 4.48 7.32
C PRO A 150 -4.95 3.75 6.54
N SER A 151 -5.52 4.42 5.53
CA SER A 151 -6.63 3.93 4.69
C SER A 151 -6.16 3.40 3.32
N PHE A 152 -4.87 3.19 3.16
CA PHE A 152 -4.23 2.75 1.92
C PHE A 152 -3.43 1.47 2.12
N SER A 153 -2.98 0.86 1.02
CA SER A 153 -2.17 -0.37 1.06
C SER A 153 -0.85 -0.15 1.81
N VAL A 154 -0.39 -1.17 2.54
CA VAL A 154 0.94 -1.20 3.17
C VAL A 154 2.11 -1.04 2.18
N LYS A 155 1.85 -1.13 0.88
CA LYS A 155 2.81 -0.89 -0.21
C LYS A 155 2.95 0.56 -0.62
N HIS A 156 2.16 1.45 -0.05
CA HIS A 156 2.19 2.86 -0.39
C HIS A 156 3.60 3.44 -0.18
N TRP A 157 4.01 4.38 -1.02
CA TRP A 157 5.34 4.98 -1.02
C TRP A 157 5.74 5.56 0.36
N ILE A 158 4.80 6.05 1.16
CA ILE A 158 5.07 6.54 2.52
C ILE A 158 5.74 5.45 3.36
N LEU A 159 5.25 4.21 3.27
CA LEU A 159 5.74 3.09 4.07
C LEU A 159 6.96 2.40 3.45
N LYS A 160 7.08 2.42 2.12
CA LYS A 160 8.18 1.76 1.41
C LYS A 160 9.42 2.64 1.27
N GLU A 161 9.22 3.92 0.95
CA GLU A 161 10.30 4.80 0.53
C GLU A 161 10.69 5.81 1.63
N VAL A 162 9.73 6.19 2.50
CA VAL A 162 9.95 7.26 3.49
C VAL A 162 10.13 6.69 4.89
N GLN A 163 9.25 5.84 5.36
CA GLN A 163 9.27 5.31 6.72
C GLN A 163 10.55 4.52 7.08
N PRO A 164 11.17 3.73 6.17
CA PRO A 164 12.39 2.99 6.48
C PRO A 164 13.64 3.87 6.60
N GLY A 165 13.56 5.16 6.28
CA GLY A 165 14.71 6.08 6.31
C GLY A 165 15.18 6.36 7.75
N ASP A 166 16.48 6.43 7.96
CA ASP A 166 17.13 6.68 9.26
C ASP A 166 16.75 8.06 9.86
N ASP A 167 16.31 9.00 9.02
CA ASP A 167 15.95 10.37 9.40
C ASP A 167 14.42 10.57 9.45
N CYS A 168 13.68 9.49 9.71
CA CYS A 168 12.22 9.45 9.75
C CYS A 168 11.73 8.91 11.10
N GLU A 169 10.75 9.60 11.68
CA GLU A 169 10.09 9.19 12.92
C GLU A 169 8.57 9.12 12.71
N THR A 170 7.94 8.05 13.22
CA THR A 170 6.50 7.82 13.06
C THR A 170 5.78 7.96 14.39
N PHE A 171 4.72 8.77 14.40
CA PHE A 171 3.84 9.01 15.55
C PHE A 171 2.44 8.50 15.21
N ILE A 172 1.85 7.70 16.10
CA ILE A 172 0.49 7.19 15.93
C ILE A 172 -0.40 7.88 16.97
N THR A 173 -1.46 8.55 16.50
CA THR A 173 -2.45 9.21 17.35
C THR A 173 -3.87 8.77 17.03
N THR A 174 -4.71 8.72 18.04
CA THR A 174 -6.10 8.30 17.92
C THR A 174 -7.04 9.40 18.38
N TYR A 175 -8.35 9.24 18.16
CA TYR A 175 -9.37 10.13 18.67
C TYR A 175 -9.26 10.33 20.20
N LYS A 176 -8.72 9.37 20.96
CA LYS A 176 -8.50 9.45 22.42
C LYS A 176 -7.43 10.50 22.81
N ASN A 177 -6.57 10.84 21.86
CA ASN A 177 -5.55 11.86 22.04
C ASN A 177 -6.08 13.28 21.80
N ASN A 178 -7.36 13.42 21.42
CA ASN A 178 -8.02 14.70 21.21
C ASN A 178 -9.02 14.99 22.34
N PRO A 179 -8.64 15.77 23.37
CA PRO A 179 -9.50 16.08 24.50
C PRO A 179 -10.68 17.00 24.14
N TYR A 180 -10.66 17.61 22.95
CA TYR A 180 -11.70 18.54 22.49
C TYR A 180 -12.79 17.87 21.66
N LEU A 181 -12.68 16.54 21.47
CA LEU A 181 -13.67 15.82 20.67
C LEU A 181 -14.99 15.65 21.43
N PRO A 182 -16.14 16.09 20.86
CA PRO A 182 -17.45 15.91 21.47
C PRO A 182 -17.77 14.43 21.75
N LEU A 183 -18.39 14.14 22.89
CA LEU A 183 -18.73 12.77 23.31
C LEU A 183 -19.61 12.03 22.28
N GLU A 184 -20.45 12.73 21.55
CA GLU A 184 -21.26 12.13 20.48
C GLU A 184 -20.40 11.59 19.34
N GLN A 185 -19.34 12.31 18.98
CA GLN A 185 -18.39 11.85 17.96
C GLN A 185 -17.54 10.68 18.47
N VAL A 186 -17.17 10.67 19.74
CA VAL A 186 -16.50 9.53 20.38
C VAL A 186 -17.38 8.28 20.27
N ARG A 187 -18.66 8.39 20.69
CA ARG A 187 -19.63 7.28 20.63
C ARG A 187 -19.86 6.81 19.19
N PHE A 188 -19.91 7.73 18.24
CA PHE A 188 -20.05 7.40 16.82
C PHE A 188 -18.84 6.58 16.31
N ILE A 189 -17.61 6.96 16.65
CA ILE A 189 -16.41 6.23 16.29
C ILE A 189 -16.40 4.86 16.98
N GLU A 190 -16.70 4.80 18.28
CA GLU A 190 -16.66 3.56 19.06
C GLU A 190 -17.72 2.53 18.64
N LYS A 191 -18.84 2.97 18.05
CA LYS A 191 -19.84 2.07 17.46
C LYS A 191 -19.23 1.14 16.40
N TYR A 192 -18.21 1.59 15.66
CA TYR A 192 -17.57 0.77 14.64
C TYR A 192 -16.77 -0.38 15.22
N LYS A 193 -16.41 -0.36 16.50
CA LYS A 193 -15.69 -1.45 17.16
C LYS A 193 -16.39 -2.80 16.98
N ASP A 194 -17.70 -2.80 17.10
CA ASP A 194 -18.52 -4.02 17.05
C ASP A 194 -19.19 -4.23 15.69
N THR A 195 -19.42 -3.14 14.91
CA THR A 195 -20.17 -3.19 13.66
C THR A 195 -19.28 -3.25 12.42
N ASN A 196 -18.06 -2.74 12.47
CA ASN A 196 -17.11 -2.75 11.36
C ASN A 196 -15.66 -2.71 11.86
N PRO A 197 -15.06 -3.85 12.21
CA PRO A 197 -13.69 -3.93 12.75
C PRO A 197 -12.63 -3.26 11.87
N ARG A 198 -12.78 -3.31 10.54
CA ARG A 198 -11.86 -2.66 9.59
C ARG A 198 -11.89 -1.12 9.74
N TYR A 199 -13.09 -0.54 9.76
CA TYR A 199 -13.26 0.90 10.00
C TYR A 199 -12.73 1.29 11.38
N TRP A 200 -12.94 0.43 12.39
CA TRP A 200 -12.41 0.64 13.72
C TRP A 200 -10.87 0.66 13.73
N GLN A 201 -10.21 -0.29 13.07
CA GLN A 201 -8.73 -0.30 12.98
C GLN A 201 -8.21 0.98 12.32
N THR A 202 -8.76 1.36 11.16
CA THR A 202 -8.28 2.52 10.41
C THR A 202 -8.67 3.85 11.08
N TYR A 203 -9.96 4.03 11.35
CA TYR A 203 -10.50 5.34 11.77
C TYR A 203 -10.67 5.47 13.28
N GLY A 204 -10.65 4.38 14.03
CA GLY A 204 -10.65 4.37 15.47
C GLY A 204 -9.23 4.26 16.06
N LEU A 205 -8.47 3.26 15.64
CA LEU A 205 -7.14 2.99 16.19
C LEU A 205 -6.00 3.65 15.40
N GLY A 206 -6.26 4.20 14.23
CA GLY A 206 -5.21 4.79 13.39
C GLY A 206 -4.20 3.76 12.89
N GLN A 207 -4.62 2.51 12.74
CA GLN A 207 -3.80 1.38 12.31
C GLN A 207 -4.20 0.93 10.90
N PHE A 208 -3.27 0.34 10.17
CA PHE A 208 -3.60 -0.32 8.91
C PHE A 208 -4.53 -1.50 9.19
N ALA A 209 -5.69 -1.47 8.55
CA ALA A 209 -6.65 -2.57 8.69
C ALA A 209 -6.15 -3.79 7.92
N VAL A 210 -6.26 -4.98 8.53
CA VAL A 210 -6.12 -6.23 7.82
C VAL A 210 -7.23 -6.30 6.77
N ASN A 211 -6.88 -6.62 5.54
CA ASN A 211 -7.85 -6.73 4.46
C ASN A 211 -8.61 -8.06 4.59
N GLU A 212 -9.78 -8.05 5.25
CA GLU A 212 -10.62 -9.24 5.39
C GLU A 212 -11.11 -9.83 4.06
N LYS A 213 -11.06 -9.03 2.98
CA LYS A 213 -11.36 -9.49 1.63
C LYS A 213 -10.16 -10.15 0.95
N GLN A 214 -8.96 -10.03 1.52
CA GLN A 214 -7.75 -10.64 0.97
C GLN A 214 -7.90 -12.16 0.92
N ILE A 215 -7.63 -12.73 -0.26
CA ILE A 215 -7.85 -14.16 -0.49
C ILE A 215 -6.76 -15.01 0.17
N TYR A 216 -5.50 -14.58 0.09
CA TYR A 216 -4.36 -15.37 0.56
C TYR A 216 -3.63 -14.70 1.72
N ASN A 217 -3.31 -15.47 2.75
CA ASN A 217 -2.36 -15.09 3.77
C ASN A 217 -0.95 -15.50 3.32
N PHE A 218 0.04 -14.65 3.52
CA PHE A 218 1.42 -14.92 3.12
C PHE A 218 2.40 -14.17 4.00
N GLU A 219 3.63 -14.67 4.02
CA GLU A 219 4.77 -14.05 4.69
C GLU A 219 5.79 -13.56 3.65
N VAL A 220 6.33 -12.37 3.88
CA VAL A 220 7.39 -11.79 3.05
C VAL A 220 8.71 -11.94 3.78
N VAL A 221 9.68 -12.58 3.14
CA VAL A 221 11.03 -12.80 3.67
C VAL A 221 12.09 -12.04 2.87
N ASP A 222 13.26 -11.82 3.44
CA ASP A 222 14.35 -11.10 2.74
C ASP A 222 14.85 -11.90 1.53
N ASP A 223 15.12 -13.18 1.71
CA ASP A 223 15.52 -14.13 0.68
C ASP A 223 15.16 -15.55 1.10
N TRP A 224 15.38 -16.53 0.20
CA TRP A 224 15.12 -17.94 0.44
C TRP A 224 16.26 -18.81 -0.11
N ASP A 225 16.59 -19.90 0.59
CA ASP A 225 17.52 -20.92 0.10
C ASP A 225 16.80 -21.84 -0.90
N TRP A 226 17.15 -21.68 -2.19
CA TRP A 226 16.48 -22.32 -3.31
C TRP A 226 16.97 -23.74 -3.55
N ASP A 227 16.63 -24.69 -2.67
CA ASP A 227 16.95 -26.11 -2.89
C ASP A 227 16.06 -26.69 -3.99
N ARG A 228 16.68 -27.28 -5.01
CA ARG A 228 16.00 -27.93 -6.13
C ARG A 228 15.24 -29.20 -5.71
N SER A 229 15.55 -29.82 -4.58
CA SER A 229 14.84 -31.00 -4.07
C SER A 229 13.38 -30.67 -3.71
N ASP A 230 13.11 -29.44 -3.31
CA ASP A 230 11.77 -28.93 -2.95
C ASP A 230 11.01 -28.35 -4.15
N PHE A 231 11.63 -28.29 -5.32
CA PHE A 231 11.03 -27.70 -6.52
C PHE A 231 9.86 -28.54 -7.06
N VAL A 232 8.73 -27.88 -7.31
CA VAL A 232 7.50 -28.50 -7.82
C VAL A 232 7.36 -28.28 -9.32
N GLY A 233 7.48 -27.05 -9.78
CA GLY A 233 7.29 -26.69 -11.18
C GLY A 233 7.08 -25.17 -11.36
N PHE A 234 6.96 -24.79 -12.63
CA PHE A 234 6.62 -23.43 -13.04
C PHE A 234 5.18 -23.34 -13.48
N GLY A 235 4.53 -22.24 -13.12
CA GLY A 235 3.27 -21.81 -13.70
C GLY A 235 3.50 -20.65 -14.66
N LEU A 236 2.83 -20.67 -15.78
CA LEU A 236 2.88 -19.60 -16.77
C LEU A 236 1.47 -19.15 -17.11
N ASP A 237 1.18 -17.91 -16.78
CA ASP A 237 -0.02 -17.20 -17.23
C ASP A 237 0.37 -16.26 -18.37
N LEU A 238 -0.35 -16.37 -19.51
CA LEU A 238 -0.02 -15.66 -20.73
C LEU A 238 -0.89 -14.41 -20.87
N GLY A 239 -0.28 -13.25 -20.80
CA GLY A 239 -0.89 -11.97 -21.16
C GLY A 239 -0.21 -11.35 -22.39
N TYR A 240 -0.81 -10.29 -22.93
CA TYR A 240 -0.21 -9.57 -24.07
C TYR A 240 -0.24 -8.05 -23.87
N VAL A 241 -1.23 -7.33 -24.37
CA VAL A 241 -1.22 -5.85 -24.39
C VAL A 241 -1.58 -5.25 -23.03
N GLN A 242 -2.69 -5.68 -22.46
CA GLN A 242 -3.21 -5.14 -21.19
C GLN A 242 -2.70 -5.93 -19.98
N ASP A 243 -2.61 -7.24 -20.14
CA ASP A 243 -2.25 -8.18 -19.09
C ASP A 243 -0.78 -8.61 -19.21
N PRO A 244 -0.06 -8.73 -18.09
CA PRO A 244 1.30 -9.22 -18.11
C PRO A 244 1.36 -10.73 -18.34
N THR A 245 2.43 -11.19 -19.01
CA THR A 245 2.85 -12.58 -18.93
C THR A 245 3.55 -12.79 -17.60
N ALA A 246 3.10 -13.77 -16.81
CA ALA A 246 3.65 -14.09 -15.50
C ALA A 246 4.20 -15.52 -15.46
N LEU A 247 5.49 -15.68 -15.11
CA LEU A 247 6.15 -16.96 -14.81
C LEU A 247 6.50 -17.02 -13.34
N VAL A 248 5.92 -17.97 -12.62
CA VAL A 248 6.18 -18.18 -11.19
C VAL A 248 6.67 -19.59 -10.94
N GLY A 249 7.81 -19.72 -10.28
CA GLY A 249 8.31 -20.99 -9.75
C GLY A 249 7.71 -21.28 -8.39
N VAL A 250 7.38 -22.55 -8.14
CA VAL A 250 6.77 -23.03 -6.90
C VAL A 250 7.65 -24.10 -6.29
N TRP A 251 8.03 -23.91 -5.04
CA TRP A 251 8.70 -24.88 -4.17
C TRP A 251 7.76 -25.31 -3.06
N ARG A 252 7.95 -26.50 -2.52
CA ARG A 252 7.11 -27.01 -1.43
C ARG A 252 7.93 -27.68 -0.36
N THR A 253 7.80 -27.18 0.87
CA THR A 253 8.35 -27.79 2.08
C THR A 253 7.20 -28.07 3.07
N GLY A 254 6.81 -29.32 3.18
CA GLY A 254 5.66 -29.71 4.01
C GLY A 254 4.34 -29.08 3.55
N GLU A 255 3.73 -28.25 4.39
CA GLU A 255 2.50 -27.51 4.11
C GLU A 255 2.78 -26.04 3.70
N THR A 256 4.01 -25.72 3.34
CA THR A 256 4.41 -24.38 2.93
C THR A 256 4.78 -24.38 1.44
N LEU A 257 4.27 -23.40 0.71
CA LEU A 257 4.70 -23.09 -0.65
C LEU A 257 5.60 -21.84 -0.62
N ILE A 258 6.75 -21.95 -1.25
CA ILE A 258 7.65 -20.83 -1.46
C ILE A 258 7.54 -20.44 -2.94
N LEU A 259 7.24 -19.19 -3.20
CA LEU A 259 6.89 -18.67 -4.52
C LEU A 259 7.97 -17.72 -5.01
N ARG A 260 8.44 -17.91 -6.26
CA ARG A 260 9.43 -17.03 -6.88
C ARG A 260 8.91 -16.50 -8.21
N GLU A 261 8.81 -15.19 -8.31
CA GLU A 261 8.54 -14.50 -9.57
C GLU A 261 9.79 -14.52 -10.47
N HIS A 262 9.64 -14.97 -11.70
CA HIS A 262 10.71 -14.99 -12.69
C HIS A 262 10.46 -14.05 -13.85
N ILE A 263 9.22 -13.98 -14.33
CA ILE A 263 8.78 -13.07 -15.39
C ILE A 263 7.48 -12.41 -14.95
N TYR A 264 7.42 -11.10 -15.11
CA TYR A 264 6.17 -10.34 -14.99
C TYR A 264 6.28 -9.13 -15.92
N LYS A 265 5.82 -9.30 -17.18
CA LYS A 265 6.04 -8.29 -18.22
C LYS A 265 4.93 -8.31 -19.25
N ARG A 266 4.53 -7.12 -19.73
CA ARG A 266 3.55 -6.94 -20.80
C ARG A 266 4.21 -6.90 -22.17
N GLY A 267 3.41 -7.18 -23.20
CA GLY A 267 3.78 -7.01 -24.61
C GLY A 267 4.84 -7.98 -25.13
N LEU A 268 5.00 -9.15 -24.49
CA LEU A 268 5.97 -10.15 -24.91
C LEU A 268 5.42 -10.98 -26.07
N LEU A 269 6.24 -11.18 -27.11
CA LEU A 269 6.00 -12.15 -28.16
C LEU A 269 6.45 -13.54 -27.70
N THR A 270 5.91 -14.60 -28.34
CA THR A 270 6.21 -16.00 -27.98
C THR A 270 7.70 -16.32 -27.97
N ASN A 271 8.46 -15.83 -28.94
CA ASN A 271 9.92 -16.02 -29.01
C ASN A 271 10.64 -15.35 -27.86
N GLU A 272 10.20 -14.14 -27.45
CA GLU A 272 10.78 -13.43 -26.31
C GLU A 272 10.48 -14.14 -24.99
N ILE A 273 9.26 -14.67 -24.83
CA ILE A 273 8.89 -15.50 -23.67
C ILE A 273 9.79 -16.73 -23.60
N LEU A 274 9.99 -17.44 -24.71
CA LEU A 274 10.84 -18.62 -24.78
C LEU A 274 12.32 -18.30 -24.44
N GLU A 275 12.84 -17.17 -24.90
CA GLU A 275 14.20 -16.71 -24.55
C GLU A 275 14.34 -16.39 -23.06
N MET A 276 13.37 -15.68 -22.48
CA MET A 276 13.38 -15.37 -21.05
C MET A 276 13.26 -16.62 -20.19
N ILE A 277 12.44 -17.59 -20.59
CA ILE A 277 12.28 -18.86 -19.89
C ILE A 277 13.58 -19.68 -19.91
N ARG A 278 14.31 -19.73 -21.03
CA ARG A 278 15.61 -20.45 -21.12
C ARG A 278 16.64 -20.00 -20.09
N GLY A 279 16.57 -18.74 -19.66
CA GLY A 279 17.43 -18.20 -18.61
C GLY A 279 17.07 -18.65 -17.19
N ASN A 280 15.85 -19.19 -16.99
CA ASN A 280 15.31 -19.46 -15.66
C ASN A 280 14.88 -20.91 -15.44
N VAL A 281 14.53 -21.63 -16.50
CA VAL A 281 13.88 -22.95 -16.47
C VAL A 281 14.78 -24.00 -17.12
N GLN A 282 14.96 -25.15 -16.46
CA GLN A 282 15.68 -26.27 -17.04
C GLN A 282 14.76 -27.07 -18.00
N PRO A 283 15.31 -27.75 -19.02
CA PRO A 283 14.52 -28.49 -20.00
C PRO A 283 13.54 -29.51 -19.40
N ASN A 284 13.91 -30.12 -18.28
CA ASN A 284 13.09 -31.14 -17.60
C ASN A 284 12.23 -30.57 -16.46
N ASP A 285 12.11 -29.26 -16.33
CA ASP A 285 11.21 -28.68 -15.36
C ASP A 285 9.76 -28.73 -15.87
N PRO A 286 8.79 -29.10 -15.04
CA PRO A 286 7.39 -29.01 -15.39
C PRO A 286 6.98 -27.55 -15.56
N ILE A 287 6.34 -27.22 -16.69
CA ILE A 287 5.72 -25.90 -16.92
C ILE A 287 4.23 -26.10 -17.13
N ILE A 288 3.42 -25.52 -16.28
CA ILE A 288 1.95 -25.56 -16.40
C ILE A 288 1.47 -24.23 -17.00
N ILE A 289 0.83 -24.31 -18.16
CA ILE A 289 0.44 -23.15 -18.97
C ILE A 289 -1.08 -23.05 -19.03
N ASP A 290 -1.62 -21.86 -19.21
CA ASP A 290 -3.05 -21.69 -19.48
C ASP A 290 -3.47 -22.56 -20.67
N SER A 291 -4.61 -23.25 -20.53
CA SER A 291 -5.16 -24.14 -21.55
C SER A 291 -5.77 -23.42 -22.75
N SER A 292 -5.95 -22.09 -22.70
CA SER A 292 -6.55 -21.29 -23.78
C SER A 292 -5.67 -21.21 -25.04
N GLU A 293 -4.35 -21.51 -24.91
CA GLU A 293 -3.36 -21.37 -26.00
C GLU A 293 -2.65 -22.69 -26.37
N PRO A 294 -3.33 -23.67 -26.99
CA PRO A 294 -2.72 -24.97 -27.32
C PRO A 294 -1.50 -24.89 -28.23
N ARG A 295 -1.49 -23.92 -29.16
CA ARG A 295 -0.37 -23.73 -30.11
C ARG A 295 0.90 -23.29 -29.36
N MET A 296 0.76 -22.45 -28.36
CA MET A 296 1.89 -22.01 -27.53
C MET A 296 2.52 -23.20 -26.80
N ILE A 297 1.72 -24.12 -26.28
CA ILE A 297 2.22 -25.31 -25.59
C ILE A 297 3.09 -26.17 -26.52
N ASP A 298 2.67 -26.32 -27.78
CA ASP A 298 3.46 -27.07 -28.80
C ASP A 298 4.76 -26.29 -29.15
N GLU A 299 4.73 -24.97 -29.21
CA GLU A 299 5.90 -24.16 -29.43
C GLU A 299 6.90 -24.28 -28.26
N PHE A 300 6.42 -24.30 -27.00
CA PHE A 300 7.25 -24.55 -25.83
C PHE A 300 7.93 -25.92 -25.87
N LYS A 301 7.19 -26.97 -26.22
CA LYS A 301 7.76 -28.32 -26.38
C LYS A 301 8.85 -28.36 -27.46
N ARG A 302 8.61 -27.75 -28.61
CA ARG A 302 9.59 -27.64 -29.72
C ARG A 302 10.77 -26.73 -29.32
N GLY A 303 10.52 -25.74 -28.47
CA GLY A 303 11.50 -24.81 -27.93
C GLY A 303 12.44 -25.38 -26.88
N GLY A 304 12.31 -26.68 -26.51
CA GLY A 304 13.19 -27.37 -25.57
C GLY A 304 12.58 -27.68 -24.21
N PHE A 305 11.26 -27.48 -24.02
CA PHE A 305 10.55 -27.73 -22.75
C PHE A 305 9.50 -28.86 -22.91
N PRO A 306 9.92 -30.13 -23.01
CA PRO A 306 9.05 -31.24 -23.31
C PRO A 306 7.97 -31.50 -22.24
N LEU A 307 8.18 -31.04 -21.01
CA LEU A 307 7.23 -31.18 -19.91
C LEU A 307 6.21 -30.03 -19.79
N ALA A 308 6.21 -29.13 -20.77
CA ALA A 308 5.17 -28.09 -20.86
C ALA A 308 3.80 -28.74 -21.13
N LYS A 309 2.81 -28.41 -20.31
CA LYS A 309 1.45 -28.95 -20.44
C LYS A 309 0.38 -27.96 -20.03
N PRO A 310 -0.85 -28.08 -20.59
CA PRO A 310 -1.94 -27.22 -20.19
C PRO A 310 -2.43 -27.53 -18.78
N VAL A 311 -2.91 -26.51 -18.07
CA VAL A 311 -3.74 -26.70 -16.88
C VAL A 311 -5.11 -27.26 -17.29
N LYS A 312 -5.64 -28.18 -16.51
CA LYS A 312 -7.02 -28.70 -16.70
C LYS A 312 -8.01 -27.79 -16.00
N LYS A 313 -8.71 -26.96 -16.77
CA LYS A 313 -9.77 -26.09 -16.27
C LYS A 313 -11.12 -26.76 -16.35
N GLY A 314 -11.83 -26.89 -15.22
CA GLY A 314 -13.23 -27.33 -15.15
C GLY A 314 -14.14 -26.16 -14.79
N LYS A 315 -15.44 -26.42 -14.68
CA LYS A 315 -16.39 -25.47 -14.12
C LYS A 315 -15.93 -25.13 -12.70
N ASP A 316 -15.95 -23.84 -12.34
CA ASP A 316 -15.51 -23.34 -11.03
C ASP A 316 -14.01 -23.56 -10.70
N SER A 317 -13.17 -23.74 -11.75
CA SER A 317 -11.74 -24.01 -11.56
C SER A 317 -10.98 -22.88 -10.83
N ILE A 318 -11.45 -21.63 -10.91
CA ILE A 318 -10.88 -20.50 -10.18
C ILE A 318 -11.06 -20.69 -8.68
N GLN A 319 -12.31 -20.88 -8.24
CA GLN A 319 -12.62 -21.07 -6.82
C GLN A 319 -11.91 -22.30 -6.27
N TYR A 320 -11.97 -23.40 -7.00
CA TYR A 320 -11.30 -24.64 -6.61
C TYR A 320 -9.77 -24.48 -6.47
N GLY A 321 -9.14 -23.77 -7.42
CA GLY A 321 -7.71 -23.48 -7.35
C GLY A 321 -7.34 -22.57 -6.19
N ILE A 322 -8.19 -21.56 -5.90
CA ILE A 322 -8.03 -20.69 -4.73
C ILE A 322 -8.06 -21.52 -3.44
N ASP A 323 -9.05 -22.41 -3.30
CA ASP A 323 -9.20 -23.24 -2.09
C ASP A 323 -8.02 -24.18 -1.89
N LEU A 324 -7.45 -24.73 -2.98
CA LEU A 324 -6.24 -25.54 -2.94
C LEU A 324 -5.03 -24.74 -2.45
N VAL A 325 -4.80 -23.55 -3.00
CA VAL A 325 -3.66 -22.69 -2.59
C VAL A 325 -3.82 -22.22 -1.13
N LYS A 326 -5.06 -21.90 -0.70
CA LYS A 326 -5.35 -21.54 0.71
C LYS A 326 -5.03 -22.64 1.71
N GLY A 327 -4.94 -23.90 1.27
CA GLY A 327 -4.52 -25.03 2.10
C GLY A 327 -3.03 -25.02 2.46
N TYR A 328 -2.25 -24.06 1.95
CA TYR A 328 -0.82 -23.91 2.20
C TYR A 328 -0.49 -22.58 2.86
N ASN A 329 0.59 -22.55 3.63
CA ASN A 329 1.25 -21.31 4.03
C ASN A 329 2.08 -20.80 2.86
N LEU A 330 1.98 -19.50 2.55
CA LEU A 330 2.72 -18.91 1.44
C LEU A 330 3.88 -18.08 1.94
N ILE A 331 5.07 -18.31 1.39
CA ILE A 331 6.28 -17.49 1.62
C ILE A 331 6.72 -16.91 0.29
N VAL A 332 7.04 -15.61 0.31
CA VAL A 332 7.45 -14.86 -0.88
C VAL A 332 8.64 -13.95 -0.54
N PRO A 333 9.76 -14.06 -1.25
CA PRO A 333 10.89 -13.15 -1.08
C PRO A 333 10.56 -11.72 -1.50
N LYS A 334 11.18 -10.73 -0.85
CA LYS A 334 11.01 -9.29 -1.15
C LYS A 334 11.30 -8.93 -2.61
N SER A 335 12.17 -9.70 -3.28
CA SER A 335 12.50 -9.50 -4.69
C SER A 335 11.32 -9.73 -5.65
N CYS A 336 10.26 -10.42 -5.21
CA CYS A 336 9.09 -10.76 -6.01
C CYS A 336 7.99 -9.67 -5.91
N SER A 337 8.30 -8.45 -6.33
CA SER A 337 7.47 -7.27 -6.05
C SER A 337 6.08 -7.33 -6.68
N ASN A 338 5.93 -7.84 -7.91
CA ASN A 338 4.62 -7.91 -8.58
C ASN A 338 3.74 -9.02 -7.97
N LEU A 339 4.32 -10.19 -7.68
CA LEU A 339 3.61 -11.26 -6.99
C LEU A 339 3.13 -10.83 -5.60
N ILE A 340 3.97 -10.12 -4.84
CA ILE A 340 3.59 -9.54 -3.55
C ILE A 340 2.45 -8.54 -3.77
N GLU A 341 2.47 -7.75 -4.84
CA GLU A 341 1.39 -6.83 -5.20
C GLU A 341 0.07 -7.54 -5.45
N GLU A 342 0.08 -8.57 -6.22
CA GLU A 342 -1.12 -9.35 -6.45
C GLU A 342 -1.64 -10.00 -5.17
N LEU A 343 -0.76 -10.60 -4.34
CA LEU A 343 -1.15 -11.21 -3.07
C LEU A 343 -1.84 -10.24 -2.09
N TYR A 344 -1.43 -8.97 -2.08
CA TYR A 344 -2.10 -7.95 -1.27
C TYR A 344 -3.39 -7.43 -1.90
N SER A 345 -3.46 -7.40 -3.24
CA SER A 345 -4.54 -6.73 -3.96
C SER A 345 -5.65 -7.68 -4.40
N TYR A 346 -5.35 -8.99 -4.51
CA TYR A 346 -6.33 -9.99 -4.92
C TYR A 346 -7.30 -10.27 -3.78
N GLU A 347 -8.55 -9.89 -3.99
CA GLU A 347 -9.57 -9.90 -2.95
C GLU A 347 -10.92 -10.43 -3.44
N TRP A 348 -11.76 -10.82 -2.49
CA TRP A 348 -13.15 -11.14 -2.76
C TRP A 348 -13.94 -9.88 -3.10
N MET A 349 -14.81 -9.96 -4.10
CA MET A 349 -15.76 -8.89 -4.41
C MET A 349 -16.75 -8.70 -3.26
N ASP A 350 -17.31 -7.50 -3.11
CA ASP A 350 -18.49 -7.28 -2.28
C ASP A 350 -19.79 -7.25 -3.11
N ASP A 351 -20.92 -7.38 -2.41
CA ASP A 351 -22.25 -7.36 -3.01
C ASP A 351 -22.85 -5.96 -3.15
N GLY A 352 -22.04 -4.89 -2.98
CA GLY A 352 -22.47 -3.50 -2.96
C GLY A 352 -23.11 -3.04 -1.62
N ASN A 353 -23.43 -3.97 -0.71
CA ASN A 353 -23.90 -3.70 0.65
C ASN A 353 -22.77 -3.88 1.69
N GLY A 354 -21.57 -4.18 1.22
CA GLY A 354 -20.39 -4.40 2.07
C GLY A 354 -20.20 -5.85 2.54
N ASN A 355 -21.05 -6.79 2.12
CA ASN A 355 -20.83 -8.20 2.40
C ASN A 355 -19.85 -8.81 1.41
N VAL A 356 -18.89 -9.56 1.90
CA VAL A 356 -17.89 -10.26 1.07
C VAL A 356 -18.55 -11.43 0.35
N THR A 357 -18.38 -11.48 -0.98
CA THR A 357 -18.85 -12.62 -1.80
C THR A 357 -17.74 -13.68 -1.93
N ASN A 358 -18.10 -14.86 -2.45
CA ASN A 358 -17.12 -15.90 -2.81
C ASN A 358 -16.62 -15.75 -4.27
N ARG A 359 -16.70 -14.56 -4.85
CA ARG A 359 -16.19 -14.28 -6.19
C ARG A 359 -14.96 -13.38 -6.06
N PRO A 360 -13.78 -13.77 -6.58
CA PRO A 360 -12.62 -12.92 -6.60
C PRO A 360 -12.81 -11.78 -7.61
N ILE A 361 -12.09 -10.67 -7.42
CA ILE A 361 -11.97 -9.63 -8.45
C ILE A 361 -11.25 -10.18 -9.67
N ASP A 362 -11.57 -9.66 -10.86
CA ASP A 362 -10.90 -10.00 -12.12
C ASP A 362 -9.74 -9.02 -12.40
N ALA A 363 -8.83 -8.93 -11.44
CA ALA A 363 -7.63 -8.09 -11.50
C ALA A 363 -6.60 -8.61 -10.49
N TYR A 364 -5.33 -8.29 -10.70
CA TYR A 364 -4.23 -8.68 -9.81
C TYR A 364 -4.13 -10.20 -9.61
N ASN A 365 -4.30 -10.97 -10.67
CA ASN A 365 -4.41 -12.42 -10.61
C ASN A 365 -3.43 -13.20 -11.49
N HIS A 366 -2.60 -12.55 -12.29
CA HIS A 366 -1.76 -13.21 -13.30
C HIS A 366 -0.67 -14.10 -12.69
N ALA A 367 0.12 -13.59 -11.76
CA ALA A 367 1.10 -14.41 -11.05
C ALA A 367 0.42 -15.44 -10.14
N LEU A 368 -0.74 -15.07 -9.55
CA LEU A 368 -1.53 -15.98 -8.72
C LEU A 368 -2.20 -17.08 -9.54
N ASP A 369 -2.60 -16.81 -10.77
CA ASP A 369 -3.11 -17.80 -11.70
C ASP A 369 -2.01 -18.78 -12.07
N ALA A 370 -0.80 -18.31 -12.36
CA ALA A 370 0.37 -19.15 -12.56
C ALA A 370 0.62 -20.09 -11.36
N VAL A 371 0.55 -19.60 -10.13
CA VAL A 371 0.65 -20.43 -8.90
C VAL A 371 -0.49 -21.46 -8.84
N ARG A 372 -1.73 -21.03 -9.10
CA ARG A 372 -2.91 -21.94 -9.11
C ARG A 372 -2.74 -23.08 -10.09
N TYR A 373 -2.21 -22.81 -11.29
CA TYR A 373 -2.01 -23.86 -12.30
C TYR A 373 -1.07 -24.95 -11.81
N VAL A 374 0.04 -24.58 -11.16
CA VAL A 374 0.99 -25.55 -10.58
C VAL A 374 0.34 -26.37 -9.47
N VAL A 375 -0.35 -25.72 -8.55
CA VAL A 375 -0.99 -26.40 -7.41
C VAL A 375 -2.08 -27.38 -7.91
N MET A 376 -2.90 -26.96 -8.86
CA MET A 376 -3.96 -27.79 -9.43
C MET A 376 -3.42 -29.04 -10.14
N GLU A 377 -2.34 -28.91 -10.91
CA GLU A 377 -1.84 -30.00 -11.79
C GLU A 377 -0.78 -30.88 -11.12
N LEU A 378 0.02 -30.36 -10.21
CA LEU A 378 1.16 -31.08 -9.66
C LEU A 378 1.00 -31.46 -8.18
N LEU A 379 0.26 -30.68 -7.40
CA LEU A 379 0.08 -30.93 -5.97
C LEU A 379 -1.28 -31.55 -5.63
N ASN A 380 -2.28 -31.42 -6.49
CA ASN A 380 -3.60 -31.97 -6.29
C ASN A 380 -3.66 -33.47 -6.68
N LYS A 381 -2.73 -34.26 -6.19
CA LYS A 381 -2.87 -35.72 -6.32
C LYS A 381 -3.93 -36.20 -5.32
N LYS A 382 -5.10 -36.65 -5.82
CA LYS A 382 -6.02 -37.44 -4.99
C LYS A 382 -5.20 -38.52 -4.32
N LYS A 383 -5.23 -38.59 -2.98
CA LYS A 383 -4.77 -39.77 -2.25
C LYS A 383 -5.61 -40.94 -2.80
N ILE A 384 -5.00 -41.81 -3.61
CA ILE A 384 -5.59 -43.11 -3.88
C ILE A 384 -5.50 -43.85 -2.57
N VAL A 385 -6.57 -43.86 -1.80
CA VAL A 385 -6.72 -44.80 -0.69
C VAL A 385 -6.85 -46.16 -1.38
N ALA A 386 -5.78 -46.95 -1.33
CA ALA A 386 -5.84 -48.34 -1.74
C ALA A 386 -6.89 -49.01 -0.83
N GLY A 387 -8.06 -49.24 -1.34
CA GLY A 387 -9.07 -50.05 -0.68
C GLY A 387 -8.50 -51.45 -0.43
N ASN A 388 -8.68 -51.98 0.76
CA ASN A 388 -8.33 -53.33 1.08
C ASN A 388 -9.03 -54.31 0.14
N TYR A 389 -8.33 -54.82 -0.83
CA TYR A 389 -8.78 -55.98 -1.60
C TYR A 389 -8.54 -57.21 -0.74
N ALA A 390 -9.60 -57.77 -0.20
CA ALA A 390 -9.56 -59.12 0.37
C ALA A 390 -9.39 -60.13 -0.78
N ILE A 391 -8.17 -60.68 -0.94
CA ILE A 391 -7.93 -61.78 -1.86
C ILE A 391 -8.38 -63.06 -1.14
N SER A 392 -9.51 -63.59 -1.56
CA SER A 392 -9.94 -64.92 -1.19
C SER A 392 -9.19 -65.94 -2.06
N ILE A 393 -8.20 -66.62 -1.47
CA ILE A 393 -7.56 -67.77 -2.09
C ILE A 393 -8.45 -68.98 -1.79
N ARG A 394 -8.95 -69.63 -2.82
CA ARG A 394 -9.50 -71.00 -2.78
C ARG A 394 -8.40 -71.99 -3.06
#